data_325f4cbd4c80deb66428c543b77bae46
#
_entry.id   325f4cbd4c80deb66428c543b77bae46
#
_cell.length_a   1.000
_cell.length_b   1.000
_cell.length_c   1.000
_cell.angle_alpha   90.00
_cell.angle_beta   90.00
_cell.angle_gamma   90.00
#
_symmetry.space_group_name_H-M   'P 1'
#
loop_
_entity.id
_entity.type
_entity.pdbx_description
1 polymer ?
#
loop_
_entity_poly.entity_id
_entity_poly.type
_entity_poly.pdbx_seq_one_letter_code
_entity_poly.pdbx_strand_id
1 'polypeptide(L)'
;VTAVDAINPAAWALALGVKARARELGFDLVGIASAEPSARREYLRRWLDAGQHGSMGYLADRFTERTDPGTYLPGARSVICVAMNYFSPLQPVAEAPVSPVSAANGKIARYALGDDYHELIKPRLHALADWLRQAAPGCDTKAAVDTAPVMEKELAARAGIGWMGKNTCIIHPRLGSWLFLGE
;
A
#
# COMPACT_ATOMS: atom_id res chain seq x y z
N VAL A 1 -24.63 9.56 -22.47
CA VAL A 1 -23.53 8.64 -22.83
C VAL A 1 -22.32 9.52 -22.98
N THR A 2 -21.54 9.69 -21.92
CA THR A 2 -20.27 10.43 -21.93
C THR A 2 -19.26 9.62 -22.75
N ALA A 3 -18.59 10.31 -23.68
CA ALA A 3 -17.53 9.74 -24.50
C ALA A 3 -16.49 9.07 -23.56
N VAL A 4 -16.27 7.78 -23.77
CA VAL A 4 -15.12 7.12 -23.19
C VAL A 4 -13.92 7.78 -23.86
N ASP A 5 -13.17 8.59 -23.10
CA ASP A 5 -11.95 9.20 -23.59
C ASP A 5 -11.10 8.10 -24.20
N ALA A 6 -10.72 8.29 -25.47
CA ALA A 6 -9.92 7.32 -26.21
C ALA A 6 -8.64 7.05 -25.40
N ILE A 7 -8.44 5.79 -24.99
CA ILE A 7 -7.27 5.39 -24.21
C ILE A 7 -6.02 5.77 -25.01
N ASN A 8 -5.19 6.64 -24.45
CA ASN A 8 -3.92 6.99 -25.06
C ASN A 8 -3.02 5.74 -25.16
N PRO A 9 -2.69 5.25 -26.38
CA PRO A 9 -1.93 4.01 -26.54
C PRO A 9 -0.58 4.02 -25.82
N ALA A 10 0.09 5.18 -25.80
CA ALA A 10 1.38 5.32 -25.11
C ALA A 10 1.22 5.21 -23.57
N ALA A 11 0.19 5.84 -23.01
CA ALA A 11 -0.10 5.73 -21.59
C ALA A 11 -0.49 4.29 -21.20
N TRP A 12 -1.23 3.60 -22.06
CA TRP A 12 -1.58 2.19 -21.86
C TRP A 12 -0.34 1.29 -21.90
N ALA A 13 0.55 1.48 -22.89
CA ALA A 13 1.80 0.72 -22.99
C ALA A 13 2.69 0.94 -21.75
N LEU A 14 2.80 2.19 -21.27
CA LEU A 14 3.53 2.51 -20.06
C LEU A 14 2.93 1.81 -18.83
N ALA A 15 1.60 1.83 -18.68
CA ALA A 15 0.91 1.15 -17.57
C ALA A 15 1.16 -0.36 -17.58
N LEU A 16 1.18 -1.00 -18.75
CA LEU A 16 1.54 -2.41 -18.89
C LEU A 16 3.00 -2.66 -18.53
N GLY A 17 3.92 -1.79 -18.95
CA GLY A 17 5.33 -1.85 -18.59
C GLY A 17 5.57 -1.74 -17.10
N VAL A 18 4.91 -0.79 -16.43
CA VAL A 18 4.93 -0.64 -14.96
C VAL A 18 4.49 -1.93 -14.27
N LYS A 19 3.38 -2.52 -14.72
CA LYS A 19 2.86 -3.76 -14.14
C LYS A 19 3.78 -4.95 -14.35
N ALA A 20 4.41 -5.04 -15.51
CA ALA A 20 5.41 -6.08 -15.80
C ALA A 20 6.64 -5.91 -14.91
N ARG A 21 7.19 -4.69 -14.87
CA ARG A 21 8.37 -4.37 -14.07
C ARG A 21 8.17 -4.59 -12.58
N ALA A 22 7.03 -4.21 -12.03
CA ALA A 22 6.70 -4.45 -10.63
C ALA A 22 6.71 -5.96 -10.29
N ARG A 23 6.16 -6.80 -11.18
CA ARG A 23 6.20 -8.26 -10.99
C ARG A 23 7.61 -8.83 -11.07
N GLU A 24 8.45 -8.37 -12.00
CA GLU A 24 9.87 -8.73 -12.08
C GLU A 24 10.64 -8.37 -10.81
N LEU A 25 10.27 -7.27 -10.15
CA LEU A 25 10.83 -6.85 -8.88
C LEU A 25 10.28 -7.65 -7.69
N GLY A 26 9.38 -8.60 -7.93
CA GLY A 26 8.86 -9.52 -6.93
C GLY A 26 7.65 -9.01 -6.15
N PHE A 27 6.89 -8.07 -6.71
CA PHE A 27 5.57 -7.74 -6.18
C PHE A 27 4.51 -8.70 -6.71
N ASP A 28 3.67 -9.23 -5.81
CA ASP A 28 2.62 -10.18 -6.17
C ASP A 28 1.45 -9.51 -6.90
N LEU A 29 1.12 -8.29 -6.48
CA LEU A 29 0.04 -7.50 -7.05
C LEU A 29 0.53 -6.10 -7.40
N VAL A 30 -0.05 -5.54 -8.47
CA VAL A 30 0.18 -4.18 -8.89
C VAL A 30 -1.05 -3.60 -9.56
N GLY A 31 -1.45 -2.43 -9.12
CA GLY A 31 -2.55 -1.66 -9.67
C GLY A 31 -2.16 -0.19 -9.84
N ILE A 32 -2.95 0.56 -10.59
CA ILE A 32 -2.75 2.00 -10.80
C ILE A 32 -4.08 2.69 -10.51
N ALA A 33 -4.05 3.66 -9.60
CA ALA A 33 -5.17 4.52 -9.28
C ALA A 33 -4.92 5.95 -9.79
N SER A 34 -5.98 6.74 -9.97
CA SER A 34 -5.84 8.19 -10.16
C SER A 34 -5.35 8.83 -8.86
N ALA A 35 -4.57 9.92 -8.97
CA ALA A 35 -4.09 10.69 -7.81
C ALA A 35 -5.14 11.73 -7.33
N GLU A 36 -6.41 11.44 -7.50
CA GLU A 36 -7.49 12.27 -6.97
C GLU A 36 -7.52 12.27 -5.44
N PRO A 37 -7.95 13.37 -4.82
CA PRO A 37 -8.15 13.41 -3.38
C PRO A 37 -9.06 12.29 -2.87
N SER A 38 -8.84 11.89 -1.63
CA SER A 38 -9.62 10.85 -0.97
C SER A 38 -11.09 11.23 -0.85
N ALA A 39 -11.97 10.36 -1.30
CA ALA A 39 -13.41 10.50 -1.06
C ALA A 39 -13.79 10.40 0.43
N ARG A 40 -12.86 9.92 1.27
CA ARG A 40 -13.05 9.78 2.72
C ARG A 40 -12.48 10.95 3.52
N ARG A 41 -12.04 12.03 2.85
CA ARG A 41 -11.43 13.20 3.49
C ARG A 41 -12.30 13.78 4.61
N GLU A 42 -13.60 14.01 4.34
CA GLU A 42 -14.53 14.56 5.33
C GLU A 42 -14.81 13.59 6.48
N TYR A 43 -14.84 12.30 6.21
CA TYR A 43 -14.96 11.29 7.27
C TYR A 43 -13.74 11.31 8.18
N LEU A 44 -12.52 11.33 7.61
CA LEU A 44 -11.27 11.38 8.38
C LEU A 44 -11.19 12.66 9.22
N ARG A 45 -11.62 13.82 8.66
CA ARG A 45 -11.68 15.08 9.41
C ARG A 45 -12.54 14.94 10.66
N ARG A 46 -13.78 14.50 10.50
CA ARG A 46 -14.70 14.30 11.64
C ARG A 46 -14.17 13.30 12.67
N TRP A 47 -13.50 12.26 12.21
CA TRP A 47 -12.90 11.24 13.08
C TRP A 47 -11.74 11.83 13.91
N LEU A 48 -10.92 12.68 13.32
CA LEU A 48 -9.84 13.41 14.00
C LEU A 48 -10.39 14.43 14.97
N ASP A 49 -11.37 15.24 14.56
CA ASP A 49 -12.00 16.28 15.39
C ASP A 49 -12.71 15.67 16.63
N ALA A 50 -13.20 14.44 16.50
CA ALA A 50 -13.74 13.67 17.61
C ALA A 50 -12.68 13.02 18.52
N GLY A 51 -11.40 13.27 18.30
CA GLY A 51 -10.30 12.72 19.12
C GLY A 51 -10.10 11.21 19.00
N GLN A 52 -10.69 10.57 17.98
CA GLN A 52 -10.66 9.11 17.81
C GLN A 52 -9.24 8.56 17.53
N HIS A 53 -8.30 9.42 17.16
CA HIS A 53 -6.90 9.08 16.92
C HIS A 53 -6.11 8.88 18.23
N GLY A 54 -6.68 9.20 19.39
CA GLY A 54 -6.01 9.05 20.69
C GLY A 54 -4.69 9.86 20.73
N SER A 55 -3.60 9.22 21.11
CA SER A 55 -2.27 9.83 21.18
C SER A 55 -1.53 9.91 19.81
N MET A 56 -2.13 9.44 18.72
CA MET A 56 -1.52 9.42 17.38
C MET A 56 -1.68 10.76 16.66
N GLY A 57 -1.15 11.86 17.24
CA GLY A 57 -1.26 13.23 16.71
C GLY A 57 -0.75 13.37 15.27
N TYR A 58 0.26 12.58 14.88
CA TYR A 58 0.79 12.55 13.51
C TYR A 58 -0.26 12.28 12.42
N LEU A 59 -1.41 11.71 12.78
CA LEU A 59 -2.53 11.52 11.83
C LEU A 59 -3.20 12.84 11.45
N ALA A 60 -3.21 13.81 12.38
CA ALA A 60 -3.76 15.16 12.15
C ALA A 60 -2.74 16.07 11.47
N ASP A 61 -1.46 15.99 11.86
CA ASP A 61 -0.40 16.92 11.44
C ASP A 61 -0.22 17.01 9.92
N ARG A 62 -0.39 15.89 9.21
CA ARG A 62 -0.23 15.81 7.76
C ARG A 62 -1.54 15.44 7.05
N PHE A 63 -2.65 15.93 7.55
CA PHE A 63 -3.98 15.62 7.03
C PHE A 63 -4.14 15.89 5.54
N THR A 64 -3.68 17.05 5.06
CA THR A 64 -3.84 17.45 3.65
C THR A 64 -3.06 16.51 2.73
N GLU A 65 -1.80 16.24 3.04
CA GLU A 65 -0.97 15.32 2.27
C GLU A 65 -1.55 13.89 2.29
N ARG A 66 -2.03 13.47 3.45
CA ARG A 66 -2.66 12.15 3.63
C ARG A 66 -3.88 11.97 2.75
N THR A 67 -4.69 12.99 2.61
CA THR A 67 -5.96 12.92 1.88
C THR A 67 -5.87 13.37 0.43
N ASP A 68 -4.72 13.87 0.00
CA ASP A 68 -4.52 14.38 -1.35
C ASP A 68 -3.10 14.04 -1.86
N PRO A 69 -2.98 13.00 -2.69
CA PRO A 69 -1.69 12.63 -3.28
C PRO A 69 -1.02 13.77 -4.07
N GLY A 70 -1.80 14.68 -4.65
CA GLY A 70 -1.29 15.86 -5.35
C GLY A 70 -0.61 16.87 -4.44
N THR A 71 -0.97 16.90 -3.15
CA THR A 71 -0.25 17.69 -2.14
C THR A 71 1.03 16.98 -1.69
N TYR A 72 1.01 15.63 -1.61
CA TYR A 72 2.18 14.84 -1.23
C TYR A 72 3.27 14.84 -2.31
N LEU A 73 2.88 14.75 -3.58
CA LEU A 73 3.74 14.94 -4.75
C LEU A 73 3.04 15.92 -5.70
N PRO A 74 3.46 17.20 -5.78
CA PRO A 74 2.87 18.16 -6.69
C PRO A 74 2.90 17.68 -8.14
N GLY A 75 1.76 17.79 -8.82
CA GLY A 75 1.62 17.31 -10.20
C GLY A 75 1.40 15.80 -10.35
N ALA A 76 1.28 15.04 -9.26
CA ALA A 76 0.92 13.62 -9.33
C ALA A 76 -0.42 13.43 -10.05
N ARG A 77 -0.44 12.53 -11.03
CA ARG A 77 -1.65 12.16 -11.81
C ARG A 77 -2.09 10.73 -11.52
N SER A 78 -1.17 9.89 -11.08
CA SER A 78 -1.41 8.47 -10.82
C SER A 78 -0.64 8.02 -9.58
N VAL A 79 -1.19 7.02 -8.90
CA VAL A 79 -0.52 6.30 -7.82
C VAL A 79 -0.40 4.84 -8.25
N ILE A 80 0.83 4.34 -8.28
CA ILE A 80 1.12 2.94 -8.55
C ILE A 80 1.10 2.23 -7.20
N CYS A 81 0.10 1.39 -6.97
CA CYS A 81 -0.02 0.61 -5.76
C CYS A 81 0.52 -0.80 -5.99
N VAL A 82 1.39 -1.26 -5.13
CA VAL A 82 1.94 -2.61 -5.16
C VAL A 82 1.62 -3.34 -3.87
N ALA A 83 1.62 -4.68 -3.93
CA ALA A 83 1.48 -5.49 -2.73
C ALA A 83 2.37 -6.72 -2.79
N MET A 84 2.88 -7.11 -1.62
CA MET A 84 3.61 -8.35 -1.40
C MET A 84 2.87 -9.21 -0.38
N ASN A 85 2.68 -10.49 -0.70
CA ASN A 85 2.08 -11.45 0.21
C ASN A 85 3.12 -11.96 1.21
N TYR A 86 2.82 -11.83 2.50
CA TYR A 86 3.68 -12.32 3.57
C TYR A 86 3.14 -13.60 4.23
N PHE A 87 2.11 -14.21 3.65
CA PHE A 87 1.59 -15.46 4.18
C PHE A 87 2.65 -16.56 4.03
N SER A 88 3.07 -17.09 5.16
CA SER A 88 3.87 -18.31 5.24
C SER A 88 3.08 -19.34 6.04
N PRO A 89 2.93 -20.59 5.54
CA PRO A 89 2.41 -21.66 6.39
C PRO A 89 3.35 -21.77 7.59
N LEU A 90 2.81 -21.50 8.78
CA LEU A 90 3.57 -21.78 10.00
C LEU A 90 3.85 -23.27 10.00
N GLN A 91 5.13 -23.64 10.04
CA GLN A 91 5.47 -24.98 10.48
C GLN A 91 4.90 -25.14 11.89
N PRO A 92 4.26 -26.27 12.23
CA PRO A 92 3.89 -26.54 13.60
C PRO A 92 5.18 -26.36 14.42
N VAL A 93 5.19 -25.37 15.32
CA VAL A 93 6.22 -25.33 16.35
C VAL A 93 6.00 -26.64 17.07
N ALA A 94 6.99 -27.57 16.98
CA ALA A 94 6.97 -28.81 17.75
C ALA A 94 6.60 -28.39 19.17
N GLU A 95 5.52 -28.95 19.70
CA GLU A 95 5.01 -28.58 21.02
C GLU A 95 6.19 -28.66 21.99
N ALA A 96 6.71 -27.49 22.37
CA ALA A 96 7.74 -27.44 23.39
C ALA A 96 7.11 -28.07 24.62
N PRO A 97 7.81 -28.99 25.34
CA PRO A 97 7.25 -29.62 26.51
C PRO A 97 6.72 -28.53 27.45
N VAL A 98 5.43 -28.61 27.75
CA VAL A 98 4.74 -27.60 28.56
C VAL A 98 5.38 -27.64 29.94
N SER A 99 6.27 -26.72 30.24
CA SER A 99 6.77 -26.52 31.59
C SER A 99 5.58 -26.14 32.47
N PRO A 100 5.42 -26.75 33.65
CA PRO A 100 4.29 -26.48 34.55
C PRO A 100 4.27 -25.05 35.13
N VAL A 101 5.29 -24.27 34.90
CA VAL A 101 5.29 -22.82 35.18
C VAL A 101 4.70 -22.12 33.98
N SER A 102 3.45 -21.67 34.10
CA SER A 102 2.72 -20.96 33.05
C SER A 102 3.44 -19.66 32.65
N ALA A 103 4.41 -19.77 31.76
CA ALA A 103 4.84 -18.63 31.01
C ALA A 103 3.66 -18.22 30.11
N ALA A 104 3.17 -17.00 30.26
CA ALA A 104 2.13 -16.46 29.39
C ALA A 104 2.67 -16.48 27.95
N ASN A 105 2.19 -17.41 27.12
CA ASN A 105 2.59 -17.54 25.73
C ASN A 105 1.93 -16.41 24.93
N GLY A 106 2.70 -15.40 24.57
CA GLY A 106 2.28 -14.36 23.64
C GLY A 106 2.21 -14.89 22.21
N LYS A 107 1.27 -14.35 21.42
CA LYS A 107 1.24 -14.61 19.96
C LYS A 107 1.82 -13.40 19.23
N ILE A 108 2.85 -13.64 18.42
CA ILE A 108 3.44 -12.62 17.55
C ILE A 108 2.66 -12.60 16.23
N ALA A 109 2.33 -11.39 15.76
CA ALA A 109 1.67 -11.23 14.46
C ALA A 109 2.57 -11.75 13.33
N ARG A 110 1.98 -12.40 12.33
CA ARG A 110 2.75 -13.03 11.24
C ARG A 110 3.66 -12.08 10.48
N TYR A 111 3.23 -10.84 10.28
CA TYR A 111 4.03 -9.85 9.56
C TYR A 111 5.36 -9.52 10.28
N ALA A 112 5.45 -9.80 11.56
CA ALA A 112 6.62 -9.52 12.40
C ALA A 112 7.50 -10.76 12.64
N LEU A 113 7.24 -11.87 11.96
CA LEU A 113 8.01 -13.13 12.13
C LEU A 113 9.23 -13.20 11.20
N GLY A 114 9.31 -12.36 10.19
CA GLY A 114 10.42 -12.30 9.24
C GLY A 114 11.29 -11.06 9.46
N ASP A 115 12.12 -10.80 8.46
CA ASP A 115 12.91 -9.57 8.39
C ASP A 115 12.00 -8.33 8.25
N ASP A 116 12.55 -7.15 8.53
CA ASP A 116 11.82 -5.90 8.37
C ASP A 116 11.43 -5.70 6.89
N TYR A 117 10.13 -5.74 6.62
CA TYR A 117 9.61 -5.58 5.27
C TYR A 117 9.94 -4.23 4.63
N HIS A 118 10.24 -3.20 5.42
CA HIS A 118 10.68 -1.92 4.88
C HIS A 118 12.01 -2.05 4.12
N GLU A 119 12.94 -2.85 4.65
CA GLU A 119 14.22 -3.12 4.01
C GLU A 119 14.08 -3.93 2.72
N LEU A 120 12.97 -4.65 2.58
CA LEU A 120 12.66 -5.44 1.39
C LEU A 120 11.91 -4.61 0.33
N ILE A 121 10.91 -3.83 0.74
CA ILE A 121 9.99 -3.14 -0.17
C ILE A 121 10.60 -1.84 -0.70
N LYS A 122 11.22 -1.02 0.15
CA LYS A 122 11.79 0.27 -0.26
C LYS A 122 12.78 0.18 -1.43
N PRO A 123 13.78 -0.72 -1.42
CA PRO A 123 14.69 -0.84 -2.56
C PRO A 123 13.98 -1.22 -3.87
N ARG A 124 12.96 -2.08 -3.78
CA ARG A 124 12.17 -2.50 -4.95
C ARG A 124 11.31 -1.37 -5.51
N LEU A 125 10.70 -0.55 -4.63
CA LEU A 125 9.97 0.65 -5.06
C LEU A 125 10.90 1.67 -5.70
N HIS A 126 12.09 1.90 -5.14
CA HIS A 126 13.09 2.78 -5.76
C HIS A 126 13.52 2.27 -7.13
N ALA A 127 13.76 0.96 -7.28
CA ALA A 127 14.08 0.36 -8.57
C ALA A 127 12.93 0.49 -9.60
N LEU A 128 11.67 0.42 -9.15
CA LEU A 128 10.50 0.67 -10.00
C LEU A 128 10.42 2.15 -10.39
N ALA A 129 10.66 3.06 -9.44
CA ALA A 129 10.69 4.49 -9.67
C ALA A 129 11.80 4.91 -10.65
N ASP A 130 13.00 4.34 -10.52
CA ASP A 130 14.13 4.57 -11.44
C ASP A 130 13.80 4.10 -12.85
N TRP A 131 13.22 2.91 -12.98
CA TRP A 131 12.77 2.39 -14.25
C TRP A 131 11.70 3.30 -14.87
N LEU A 132 10.74 3.78 -14.07
CA LEU A 132 9.67 4.67 -14.57
C LEU A 132 10.22 5.99 -15.08
N ARG A 133 11.19 6.61 -14.39
CA ARG A 133 11.85 7.85 -14.85
C ARG A 133 12.61 7.65 -16.17
N GLN A 134 13.16 6.46 -16.42
CA GLN A 134 13.78 6.11 -17.69
C GLN A 134 12.75 5.88 -18.81
N ALA A 135 11.64 5.18 -18.49
CA ALA A 135 10.59 4.86 -19.44
C ALA A 135 9.70 6.08 -19.80
N ALA A 136 9.61 7.06 -18.90
CA ALA A 136 8.85 8.29 -19.07
C ALA A 136 9.69 9.50 -18.60
N PRO A 137 10.65 9.98 -19.44
CA PRO A 137 11.48 11.11 -19.09
C PRO A 137 10.68 12.35 -18.72
N GLY A 138 11.09 13.03 -17.65
CA GLY A 138 10.39 14.20 -17.10
C GLY A 138 9.26 13.88 -16.11
N CYS A 139 9.01 12.61 -15.79
CA CYS A 139 8.11 12.29 -14.67
C CYS A 139 8.86 12.34 -13.34
N ASP A 140 8.22 12.95 -12.33
CA ASP A 140 8.64 12.87 -10.94
C ASP A 140 8.00 11.66 -10.27
N THR A 141 8.73 11.07 -9.32
CA THR A 141 8.26 9.91 -8.56
C THR A 141 8.59 10.05 -7.08
N LYS A 142 7.74 9.52 -6.23
CA LYS A 142 7.95 9.48 -4.80
C LYS A 142 7.45 8.13 -4.26
N ALA A 143 8.34 7.35 -3.67
CA ALA A 143 8.01 6.07 -3.09
C ALA A 143 7.52 6.21 -1.64
N ALA A 144 6.54 5.41 -1.28
CA ALA A 144 5.91 5.40 0.03
C ALA A 144 5.71 3.97 0.53
N VAL A 145 6.03 3.73 1.80
CA VAL A 145 5.75 2.47 2.52
C VAL A 145 5.42 2.85 3.96
N ASP A 146 4.24 2.49 4.43
CA ASP A 146 3.74 2.58 5.80
C ASP A 146 3.87 3.98 6.46
N THR A 147 5.08 4.51 6.59
CA THR A 147 5.36 5.76 7.30
C THR A 147 5.00 7.03 6.53
N ALA A 148 4.62 6.91 5.26
CA ALA A 148 4.24 8.06 4.45
C ALA A 148 2.80 8.53 4.78
N PRO A 149 2.51 9.83 4.63
CA PRO A 149 1.17 10.34 4.85
C PRO A 149 0.28 10.11 3.61
N VAL A 150 -0.03 8.87 3.34
CA VAL A 150 -0.94 8.46 2.26
C VAL A 150 -2.02 7.51 2.78
N MET A 151 -3.15 7.46 2.09
CA MET A 151 -4.23 6.53 2.42
C MET A 151 -4.05 5.21 1.66
N GLU A 152 -2.97 4.47 1.98
CA GLU A 152 -2.52 3.26 1.29
C GLU A 152 -3.65 2.29 0.95
N LYS A 153 -4.46 1.93 1.94
CA LYS A 153 -5.55 0.96 1.77
C LYS A 153 -6.64 1.47 0.83
N GLU A 154 -6.96 2.77 0.87
CA GLU A 154 -7.91 3.37 -0.06
C GLU A 154 -7.35 3.38 -1.48
N LEU A 155 -6.08 3.77 -1.63
CA LEU A 155 -5.39 3.77 -2.91
C LEU A 155 -5.27 2.35 -3.49
N ALA A 156 -4.91 1.36 -2.67
CA ALA A 156 -4.87 -0.04 -3.07
C ALA A 156 -6.23 -0.56 -3.54
N ALA A 157 -7.32 -0.18 -2.85
CA ALA A 157 -8.68 -0.53 -3.27
C ALA A 157 -9.06 0.17 -4.60
N ARG A 158 -8.74 1.45 -4.78
CA ARG A 158 -8.95 2.20 -6.02
C ARG A 158 -8.13 1.63 -7.18
N ALA A 159 -6.94 1.14 -6.89
CA ALA A 159 -6.07 0.49 -7.87
C ALA A 159 -6.52 -0.94 -8.25
N GLY A 160 -7.55 -1.47 -7.61
CA GLY A 160 -8.08 -2.80 -7.89
C GLY A 160 -7.26 -3.96 -7.29
N ILE A 161 -6.42 -3.69 -6.29
CA ILE A 161 -5.67 -4.73 -5.57
C ILE A 161 -6.63 -5.60 -4.74
N GLY A 162 -7.68 -5.01 -4.19
CA GLY A 162 -8.68 -5.70 -3.40
C GLY A 162 -9.73 -4.73 -2.87
N TRP A 163 -10.46 -5.13 -1.85
CA TRP A 163 -11.43 -4.27 -1.17
C TRP A 163 -11.06 -4.11 0.30
N MET A 164 -11.51 -3.01 0.91
CA MET A 164 -11.33 -2.80 2.34
C MET A 164 -12.32 -3.66 3.13
N GLY A 165 -11.79 -4.60 3.90
CA GLY A 165 -12.55 -5.48 4.76
C GLY A 165 -13.02 -4.80 6.06
N LYS A 166 -13.92 -5.45 6.80
CA LYS A 166 -14.34 -5.01 8.14
C LYS A 166 -13.20 -5.09 9.17
N ASN A 167 -12.18 -5.90 8.90
CA ASN A 167 -10.93 -5.97 9.68
C ASN A 167 -9.96 -4.82 9.39
N THR A 168 -10.39 -3.81 8.62
CA THR A 168 -9.60 -2.65 8.19
C THR A 168 -8.39 -2.96 7.29
N CYS A 169 -8.24 -4.20 6.82
CA CYS A 169 -7.20 -4.59 5.87
C CYS A 169 -7.75 -4.65 4.43
N ILE A 170 -6.86 -4.57 3.45
CA ILE A 170 -7.19 -4.92 2.07
C ILE A 170 -7.35 -6.44 1.96
N ILE A 171 -8.42 -6.90 1.34
CA ILE A 171 -8.68 -8.31 1.08
C ILE A 171 -8.61 -8.55 -0.43
N HIS A 172 -7.69 -9.39 -0.86
CA HIS A 172 -7.60 -9.86 -2.23
C HIS A 172 -8.28 -11.24 -2.35
N PRO A 173 -9.08 -11.51 -3.41
CA PRO A 173 -9.90 -12.72 -3.48
C PRO A 173 -9.12 -14.04 -3.42
N ARG A 174 -7.86 -14.04 -3.83
CA ARG A 174 -7.00 -15.24 -3.84
C ARG A 174 -5.92 -15.25 -2.77
N LEU A 175 -5.43 -14.08 -2.34
CA LEU A 175 -4.31 -13.96 -1.40
C LEU A 175 -4.76 -13.58 0.01
N GLY A 176 -6.05 -13.30 0.22
CA GLY A 176 -6.56 -12.85 1.52
C GLY A 176 -6.03 -11.46 1.88
N SER A 177 -5.81 -11.23 3.17
CA SER A 177 -5.35 -9.92 3.70
C SER A 177 -3.90 -9.93 4.20
N TRP A 178 -3.13 -10.92 3.84
CA TRP A 178 -1.72 -11.06 4.20
C TRP A 178 -0.82 -10.26 3.25
N LEU A 179 -1.05 -8.95 3.16
CA LEU A 179 -0.44 -8.08 2.17
C LEU A 179 0.30 -6.93 2.85
N PHE A 180 1.57 -6.76 2.55
CA PHE A 180 2.27 -5.50 2.68
C PHE A 180 1.94 -4.63 1.48
N LEU A 181 1.70 -3.34 1.69
CA LEU A 181 1.40 -2.37 0.65
C LEU A 181 2.58 -1.42 0.44
N GLY A 182 2.64 -0.83 -0.76
CA GLY A 182 3.56 0.25 -1.11
C GLY A 182 3.05 1.03 -2.33
N GLU A 183 3.45 2.27 -2.42
CA GLU A 183 3.08 3.21 -3.49
C GLU A 183 4.30 3.88 -4.12
#